data_b9e5d0c945dfcf68d811510450875d69
#
_entry.id   b9e5d0c945dfcf68d811510450875d69
#
_cell.length_a   1.000
_cell.length_b   1.000
_cell.length_c   1.000
_cell.angle_alpha   90.00
_cell.angle_beta   90.00
_cell.angle_gamma   90.00
#
_symmetry.space_group_name_H-M   'P 1'
#
loop_
_entity.id
_entity.type
_entity.pdbx_description
1 polymer ?
#
loop_
_entity_poly.entity_id
_entity_poly.type
_entity_poly.pdbx_seq_one_letter_code
_entity_poly.pdbx_strand_id
1 'polypeptide(L)' 'MAESELVSLVEELTAQMHQAAADLQFELAARLRDEVADLKTELRGMREATG' A
#
# COMPACT_ATOMS: atom_id res chain seq x y z
N MET A 1 13.24 -6.50 2.22
CA MET A 1 12.85 -5.55 1.17
C MET A 1 13.33 -4.16 1.54
N ALA A 2 13.93 -3.46 0.61
CA ALA A 2 14.44 -2.11 0.88
C ALA A 2 13.28 -1.13 1.03
N GLU A 3 13.50 -0.07 1.81
CA GLU A 3 12.48 0.94 2.04
C GLU A 3 11.98 1.56 0.74
N SER A 4 12.89 1.86 -0.19
CA SER A 4 12.51 2.45 -1.48
C SER A 4 11.61 1.51 -2.29
N GLU A 5 11.84 0.20 -2.21
CA GLU A 5 11.01 -0.77 -2.88
C GLU A 5 9.62 -0.84 -2.26
N LEU A 6 9.55 -0.75 -0.93
CA LEU A 6 8.27 -0.73 -0.22
C LEU A 6 7.48 0.52 -0.58
N VAL A 7 8.13 1.67 -0.63
CA VAL A 7 7.47 2.91 -1.01
C VAL A 7 6.91 2.82 -2.44
N SER A 8 7.69 2.29 -3.37
CA SER A 8 7.25 2.11 -4.75
C SER A 8 6.05 1.16 -4.82
N LEU A 9 6.09 0.07 -4.05
CA LEU A 9 5.00 -0.89 -4.04
C LEU A 9 3.73 -0.26 -3.46
N VAL A 10 3.85 0.52 -2.40
CA VAL A 10 2.71 1.22 -1.81
C VAL A 10 2.09 2.18 -2.82
N GLU A 11 2.90 2.94 -3.54
CA GLU A 11 2.41 3.86 -4.55
C GLU A 11 1.68 3.13 -5.67
N GLU A 12 2.25 2.03 -6.13
CA GLU A 12 1.65 1.23 -7.20
C GLU A 12 0.31 0.65 -6.76
N LEU A 13 0.26 0.05 -5.58
CA LEU A 13 -0.98 -0.51 -5.07
C LEU A 13 -2.03 0.57 -4.80
N THR A 14 -1.60 1.74 -4.35
CA THR A 14 -2.51 2.87 -4.15
C THR A 14 -3.13 3.30 -5.47
N ALA A 15 -2.35 3.35 -6.53
CA ALA A 15 -2.86 3.68 -7.86
C ALA A 15 -3.86 2.64 -8.33
N GLN A 16 -3.56 1.35 -8.12
CA GLN A 16 -4.48 0.28 -8.47
C GLN A 16 -5.77 0.35 -7.67
N MET A 17 -5.66 0.71 -6.40
CA MET A 17 -6.83 0.87 -5.54
C MET A 17 -7.76 1.96 -6.08
N HIS A 18 -7.19 3.10 -6.46
CA HIS A 18 -7.98 4.19 -7.02
C HIS A 18 -8.62 3.79 -8.34
N GLN A 19 -7.89 3.05 -9.17
CA GLN A 19 -8.42 2.56 -10.43
C GLN A 19 -9.59 1.61 -10.21
N ALA A 20 -9.44 0.69 -9.26
CA ALA A 20 -10.51 -0.24 -8.93
C ALA A 20 -11.74 0.49 -8.41
N ALA A 21 -11.55 1.51 -7.58
CA ALA A 21 -12.66 2.30 -7.08
C ALA A 21 -13.36 3.06 -8.20
N ALA A 22 -12.59 3.60 -9.15
CA ALA A 22 -13.14 4.30 -10.29
C ALA A 22 -13.97 3.36 -11.17
N ASP A 23 -13.56 2.09 -11.23
CA ASP A 23 -14.28 1.06 -12.01
C ASP A 23 -15.43 0.41 -11.21
N LEU A 24 -15.70 0.93 -10.02
CA LEU A 24 -16.73 0.42 -9.10
C LEU A 24 -16.48 -1.02 -8.65
N GLN A 25 -15.21 -1.42 -8.64
CA GLN A 25 -14.80 -2.73 -8.12
C GLN A 25 -14.47 -2.59 -6.64
N PHE A 26 -15.52 -2.44 -5.84
CA PHE A 26 -15.37 -2.09 -4.42
C PHE A 26 -14.66 -3.17 -3.61
N GLU A 27 -14.89 -4.44 -3.90
CA GLU A 27 -14.24 -5.52 -3.18
C GLU A 27 -12.75 -5.55 -3.45
N LEU A 28 -12.36 -5.33 -4.71
CA LEU A 28 -10.95 -5.27 -5.08
C LEU A 28 -10.29 -4.04 -4.45
N ALA A 29 -10.97 -2.89 -4.52
CA ALA A 29 -10.45 -1.67 -3.92
C ALA A 29 -10.23 -1.83 -2.42
N ALA A 30 -11.16 -2.50 -1.73
CA ALA A 30 -11.03 -2.74 -0.29
C ALA A 30 -9.83 -3.64 0.01
N ARG A 31 -9.63 -4.68 -0.77
CA ARG A 31 -8.49 -5.59 -0.61
C ARG A 31 -7.17 -4.85 -0.83
N LEU A 32 -7.11 -4.05 -1.88
CA LEU A 32 -5.90 -3.27 -2.16
C LEU A 32 -5.62 -2.27 -1.05
N ARG A 33 -6.67 -1.65 -0.51
CA ARG A 33 -6.52 -0.73 0.62
C ARG A 33 -5.94 -1.44 1.83
N ASP A 34 -6.40 -2.66 2.11
CA ASP A 34 -5.89 -3.43 3.23
C ASP A 34 -4.41 -3.77 3.03
N GLU A 35 -4.03 -4.15 1.81
CA GLU A 35 -2.63 -4.43 1.50
C GLU A 35 -1.76 -3.20 1.65
N VAL A 36 -2.26 -2.05 1.19
CA VAL A 36 -1.54 -0.78 1.35
C VAL A 36 -1.35 -0.46 2.83
N ALA A 37 -2.39 -0.66 3.64
CA ALA A 37 -2.31 -0.41 5.07
C ALA A 37 -1.26 -1.29 5.74
N ASP A 38 -1.20 -2.57 5.36
CA ASP A 38 -0.21 -3.50 5.90
C ASP A 38 1.21 -3.07 5.52
N LEU A 39 1.41 -2.68 4.27
CA LEU A 39 2.71 -2.23 3.80
C LEU A 39 3.14 -0.94 4.49
N LYS A 40 2.22 -0.02 4.71
CA LYS A 40 2.51 1.21 5.45
C LYS A 40 2.90 0.92 6.88
N THR A 41 2.26 -0.07 7.50
CA THR A 41 2.60 -0.49 8.85
C THR A 41 4.02 -1.05 8.91
N GLU A 42 4.39 -1.88 7.94
CA GLU A 42 5.74 -2.41 7.85
C GLU A 42 6.76 -1.29 7.65
N LEU A 43 6.45 -0.34 6.77
CA LEU A 43 7.33 0.78 6.50
C LEU A 43 7.54 1.63 7.75
N ARG A 44 6.47 1.87 8.50
CA ARG A 44 6.56 2.60 9.75
C ARG A 44 7.44 1.86 10.76
N GLY A 45 7.27 0.54 10.86
CA GLY A 45 8.08 -0.28 11.74
C GLY A 45 9.56 -0.19 11.40
N MET A 46 9.90 -0.19 10.12
CA MET A 46 11.29 -0.03 9.68
C MET A 46 11.86 1.32 10.10
N ARG A 47 11.08 2.38 9.94
CA ARG A 47 11.51 3.72 10.33
C ARG A 47 11.67 3.85 11.82
N GLU A 48 10.75 3.29 12.59
CA GLU A 48 10.83 3.33 14.04
C GLU A 48 12.01 2.51 14.57
N ALA A 49 12.31 1.41 13.90
CA ALA A 49 13.45 0.56 14.29
C ALA A 49 14.79 1.26 14.10
N THR A 50 14.88 2.19 13.16
CA THR A 50 16.10 2.92 12.87
C THR A 50 16.16 4.27 13.57
N GLY A 51 15.07 4.70 14.14
CA GLY A 51 14.95 6.03 14.78
C GLY A 51 15.32 6.06 16.26
#